data_cecf5d532955fe5eb0152570f1505869
#
_entry.id   cecf5d532955fe5eb0152570f1505869
#
_cell.length_a   1.000
_cell.length_b   1.000
_cell.length_c   1.000
_cell.angle_alpha   90.00
_cell.angle_beta   90.00
_cell.angle_gamma   90.00
#
_symmetry.space_group_name_H-M   'P 1'
#
loop_
_entity.id
_entity.type
_entity.pdbx_description
1 polymer ?
#
loop_
_entity_poly.entity_id
_entity_poly.type
_entity_poly.pdbx_seq_one_letter_code
_entity_poly.pdbx_strand_id
1 'polypeptide(L)'
;MGTFSFITEFKGNVYLRCYQSEDSQDAFRHWVNDFASQPYVSRMQQKQIVEDSLDEDLAPILLKDIEGKVWCWWIFPWGKSLLVNFMETVEWEEETSHTYTYIALYDGGTYVSQHSGIDYNDSTMRWLEYFIRTPYLNDSQKEILSSNFARHLSSSIEESCNFRILHITLCDKQLNLYIAKTK
;
A
#
# COMPACT_ATOMS: atom_id res chain seq x y z
N MET A 1 -3.50 -2.70 21.29
CA MET A 1 -4.37 -2.09 20.26
C MET A 1 -3.49 -1.28 19.33
N GLY A 2 -3.56 -1.50 18.05
CA GLY A 2 -2.75 -0.84 17.03
C GLY A 2 -3.62 -0.26 15.91
N THR A 3 -3.04 0.63 15.10
CA THR A 3 -3.68 1.14 13.89
C THR A 3 -3.22 0.31 12.70
N PHE A 4 -4.17 -0.26 11.97
CA PHE A 4 -3.89 -1.01 10.75
C PHE A 4 -4.40 -0.24 9.55
N SER A 5 -3.52 0.02 8.60
CA SER A 5 -3.82 0.76 7.38
C SER A 5 -3.87 -0.17 6.18
N PHE A 6 -4.89 0.00 5.34
CA PHE A 6 -5.22 -0.87 4.21
C PHE A 6 -5.17 -0.08 2.91
N ILE A 7 -4.52 -0.64 1.89
CA ILE A 7 -4.60 -0.22 0.49
C ILE A 7 -5.29 -1.33 -0.28
N THR A 8 -6.42 -1.02 -0.88
CA THR A 8 -7.24 -1.96 -1.63
C THR A 8 -7.34 -1.55 -3.08
N GLU A 9 -6.88 -2.39 -3.98
CA GLU A 9 -7.06 -2.23 -5.41
C GLU A 9 -8.24 -3.09 -5.89
N PHE A 10 -9.25 -2.45 -6.43
CA PHE A 10 -10.44 -3.14 -6.93
C PHE A 10 -11.07 -2.40 -8.11
N LYS A 11 -11.30 -3.10 -9.22
CA LYS A 11 -11.90 -2.54 -10.44
C LYS A 11 -11.20 -1.27 -10.96
N GLY A 12 -9.86 -1.22 -10.86
CA GLY A 12 -9.05 -0.09 -11.31
C GLY A 12 -9.08 1.13 -10.40
N ASN A 13 -9.69 1.03 -9.23
CA ASN A 13 -9.67 2.09 -8.20
C ASN A 13 -8.85 1.63 -6.99
N VAL A 14 -8.33 2.60 -6.25
CA VAL A 14 -7.63 2.39 -4.99
C VAL A 14 -8.45 2.97 -3.85
N TYR A 15 -8.59 2.21 -2.78
CA TYR A 15 -9.35 2.58 -1.59
C TYR A 15 -8.43 2.47 -0.37
N LEU A 16 -8.41 3.53 0.44
CA LEU A 16 -7.65 3.57 1.69
C LEU A 16 -8.61 3.47 2.88
N ARG A 17 -8.24 2.67 3.87
CA ARG A 17 -8.96 2.53 5.15
C ARG A 17 -7.98 2.32 6.27
N CYS A 18 -8.37 2.71 7.48
CA CYS A 18 -7.64 2.33 8.69
C CYS A 18 -8.60 1.93 9.81
N TYR A 19 -8.14 1.01 10.64
CA TYR A 19 -8.90 0.44 11.73
C TYR A 19 -8.02 0.36 12.97
N GLN A 20 -8.62 0.66 14.13
CA GLN A 20 -8.04 0.35 15.42
C GLN A 20 -8.43 -1.08 15.77
N SER A 21 -7.44 -1.95 16.00
CA SER A 21 -7.67 -3.36 16.28
C SER A 21 -6.63 -3.92 17.26
N GLU A 22 -6.94 -5.06 17.85
CA GLU A 22 -6.01 -5.73 18.77
C GLU A 22 -4.87 -6.41 18.00
N ASP A 23 -5.20 -7.00 16.85
CA ASP A 23 -4.25 -7.69 15.99
C ASP A 23 -4.64 -7.59 14.50
N SER A 24 -3.80 -8.16 13.65
CA SER A 24 -3.98 -8.15 12.19
C SER A 24 -5.19 -8.94 11.70
N GLN A 25 -5.57 -10.02 12.41
CA GLN A 25 -6.75 -10.84 12.04
C GLN A 25 -8.05 -10.08 12.32
N ASP A 26 -8.11 -9.40 13.47
CA ASP A 26 -9.25 -8.57 13.83
C ASP A 26 -9.38 -7.37 12.88
N ALA A 27 -8.26 -6.70 12.57
CA ALA A 27 -8.23 -5.63 11.57
C ALA A 27 -8.72 -6.10 10.20
N PHE A 28 -8.27 -7.27 9.75
CA PHE A 28 -8.68 -7.84 8.47
C PHE A 28 -10.18 -8.16 8.44
N ARG A 29 -10.75 -8.72 9.53
CA ARG A 29 -12.20 -8.95 9.63
C ARG A 29 -13.01 -7.67 9.57
N HIS A 30 -12.55 -6.61 10.26
CA HIS A 30 -13.18 -5.28 10.18
C HIS A 30 -13.18 -4.76 8.74
N TRP A 31 -12.03 -4.85 8.06
CA TRP A 31 -11.91 -4.44 6.66
C TRP A 31 -12.84 -5.27 5.75
N VAL A 32 -12.88 -6.60 5.86
CA VAL A 32 -13.77 -7.47 5.05
C VAL A 32 -15.23 -7.03 5.18
N ASN A 33 -15.72 -6.82 6.40
CA ASN A 33 -17.09 -6.41 6.65
C ASN A 33 -17.41 -5.03 6.07
N ASP A 34 -16.51 -4.06 6.25
CA ASP A 34 -16.68 -2.72 5.70
C ASP A 34 -16.61 -2.75 4.16
N PHE A 35 -15.57 -3.35 3.58
CA PHE A 35 -15.36 -3.37 2.13
C PHE A 35 -16.46 -4.13 1.39
N ALA A 36 -16.87 -5.30 1.89
CA ALA A 36 -17.93 -6.08 1.29
C ALA A 36 -19.28 -5.33 1.30
N SER A 37 -19.53 -4.45 2.27
CA SER A 37 -20.76 -3.66 2.36
C SER A 37 -20.83 -2.45 1.42
N GLN A 38 -19.74 -2.12 0.73
CA GLN A 38 -19.65 -0.93 -0.11
C GLN A 38 -20.57 -1.02 -1.35
N PRO A 39 -21.19 0.07 -1.78
CA PRO A 39 -22.19 0.05 -2.86
C PRO A 39 -21.62 -0.32 -4.24
N TYR A 40 -20.31 -0.20 -4.42
CA TYR A 40 -19.62 -0.61 -5.66
C TYR A 40 -19.26 -2.11 -5.69
N VAL A 41 -19.49 -2.83 -4.58
CA VAL A 41 -19.31 -4.29 -4.48
C VAL A 41 -20.68 -4.96 -4.69
N SER A 42 -20.83 -5.76 -5.74
CA SER A 42 -22.09 -6.44 -6.02
C SER A 42 -22.38 -7.53 -4.98
N ARG A 43 -23.66 -7.91 -4.81
CA ARG A 43 -24.05 -8.98 -3.85
C ARG A 43 -23.29 -10.29 -4.04
N MET A 44 -23.00 -10.66 -5.29
CA MET A 44 -22.27 -11.89 -5.59
C MET A 44 -20.80 -11.76 -5.18
N GLN A 45 -20.19 -10.59 -5.39
CA GLN A 45 -18.84 -10.30 -4.93
C GLN A 45 -18.77 -10.23 -3.41
N GLN A 46 -19.76 -9.60 -2.75
CA GLN A 46 -19.85 -9.57 -1.28
C GLN A 46 -19.80 -10.98 -0.70
N LYS A 47 -20.68 -11.87 -1.21
CA LYS A 47 -20.73 -13.25 -0.75
C LYS A 47 -19.38 -13.93 -0.90
N GLN A 48 -18.78 -13.87 -2.08
CA GLN A 48 -17.49 -14.50 -2.34
C GLN A 48 -16.37 -13.92 -1.47
N ILE A 49 -16.27 -12.59 -1.34
CA ILE A 49 -15.24 -11.94 -0.48
C ILE A 49 -15.34 -12.44 0.96
N VAL A 50 -16.56 -12.58 1.51
CA VAL A 50 -16.76 -13.09 2.86
C VAL A 50 -16.41 -14.58 2.93
N GLU A 51 -16.84 -15.41 1.98
CA GLU A 51 -16.51 -16.83 1.92
C GLU A 51 -15.00 -17.05 1.81
N ASP A 52 -14.33 -16.37 0.87
CA ASP A 52 -12.88 -16.46 0.66
C ASP A 52 -12.08 -15.98 1.89
N SER A 53 -12.60 -15.02 2.65
CA SER A 53 -11.94 -14.52 3.87
C SER A 53 -11.99 -15.51 5.05
N LEU A 54 -12.86 -16.50 5.00
CA LEU A 54 -13.00 -17.56 6.00
C LEU A 54 -12.24 -18.83 5.60
N ASP A 55 -11.76 -18.90 4.38
CA ASP A 55 -10.98 -20.02 3.86
C ASP A 55 -9.52 -19.90 4.30
N GLU A 56 -9.04 -20.87 5.08
CA GLU A 56 -7.66 -20.89 5.58
C GLU A 56 -6.62 -20.99 4.46
N ASP A 57 -6.97 -21.63 3.34
CA ASP A 57 -6.08 -21.76 2.17
C ASP A 57 -5.94 -20.43 1.41
N LEU A 58 -6.90 -19.50 1.60
CA LEU A 58 -6.90 -18.16 1.00
C LEU A 58 -6.56 -17.06 2.01
N ALA A 59 -6.09 -17.40 3.20
CA ALA A 59 -5.74 -16.42 4.24
C ALA A 59 -4.68 -15.39 3.74
N PRO A 60 -4.72 -14.16 4.26
CA PRO A 60 -3.68 -13.16 3.92
C PRO A 60 -2.27 -13.68 4.20
N ILE A 61 -1.38 -13.49 3.25
CA ILE A 61 0.01 -13.93 3.32
C ILE A 61 0.86 -12.80 3.92
N LEU A 62 1.61 -13.11 4.97
CA LEU A 62 2.65 -12.21 5.46
C LEU A 62 3.80 -12.16 4.44
N LEU A 63 4.11 -10.96 3.96
CA LEU A 63 5.21 -10.78 3.02
C LEU A 63 6.53 -11.04 3.74
N LYS A 64 7.30 -12.00 3.20
CA LYS A 64 8.65 -12.31 3.67
C LYS A 64 9.62 -11.25 3.14
N ASP A 65 10.76 -11.11 3.76
CA ASP A 65 11.82 -10.16 3.38
C ASP A 65 11.47 -8.67 3.59
N ILE A 66 10.41 -8.40 4.35
CA ILE A 66 10.02 -7.08 4.81
C ILE A 66 10.09 -7.07 6.34
N GLU A 67 10.91 -6.17 6.93
CA GLU A 67 11.15 -6.14 8.38
C GLU A 67 9.89 -5.84 9.21
N GLY A 68 9.00 -5.00 8.71
CA GLY A 68 7.68 -4.77 9.29
C GLY A 68 6.67 -5.80 8.84
N LYS A 69 5.59 -5.96 9.60
CA LYS A 69 4.53 -6.91 9.27
C LYS A 69 3.61 -6.31 8.22
N VAL A 70 3.81 -6.69 6.96
CA VAL A 70 2.93 -6.36 5.83
C VAL A 70 2.26 -7.62 5.34
N TRP A 71 0.94 -7.61 5.25
CA TRP A 71 0.15 -8.71 4.73
C TRP A 71 -0.40 -8.34 3.36
N CYS A 72 -0.51 -9.36 2.50
CA CYS A 72 -1.10 -9.27 1.19
C CYS A 72 -2.22 -10.29 1.06
N TRP A 73 -3.36 -9.88 0.54
CA TRP A 73 -4.48 -10.74 0.18
C TRP A 73 -4.92 -10.47 -1.25
N TRP A 74 -4.94 -11.54 -2.08
CA TRP A 74 -5.26 -11.42 -3.49
C TRP A 74 -6.25 -12.49 -3.90
N ILE A 75 -7.42 -12.10 -4.31
CA ILE A 75 -8.51 -12.96 -4.76
C ILE A 75 -9.18 -12.42 -6.02
N PHE A 76 -10.05 -13.21 -6.62
CA PHE A 76 -10.77 -12.87 -7.86
C PHE A 76 -12.28 -12.97 -7.70
N PRO A 77 -12.94 -12.14 -6.87
CA PRO A 77 -14.37 -12.22 -6.69
C PRO A 77 -15.11 -11.94 -8.01
N TRP A 78 -15.77 -12.98 -8.53
CA TRP A 78 -16.48 -12.93 -9.81
C TRP A 78 -15.60 -12.41 -10.97
N GLY A 79 -14.37 -12.92 -11.07
CA GLY A 79 -13.43 -12.62 -12.14
C GLY A 79 -12.89 -11.18 -12.12
N LYS A 80 -13.04 -10.46 -11.02
CA LYS A 80 -12.43 -9.14 -10.80
C LYS A 80 -11.29 -9.28 -9.79
N SER A 81 -10.11 -8.81 -10.14
CA SER A 81 -8.99 -8.77 -9.20
C SER A 81 -9.32 -7.87 -8.02
N LEU A 82 -9.09 -8.39 -6.84
CA LEU A 82 -9.11 -7.67 -5.57
C LEU A 82 -7.77 -7.94 -4.88
N LEU A 83 -6.95 -6.90 -4.77
CA LEU A 83 -5.67 -6.95 -4.08
C LEU A 83 -5.71 -6.02 -2.88
N VAL A 84 -5.32 -6.55 -1.73
CA VAL A 84 -5.29 -5.82 -0.47
C VAL A 84 -3.91 -5.96 0.14
N ASN A 85 -3.26 -4.84 0.40
CA ASN A 85 -2.07 -4.77 1.24
C ASN A 85 -2.43 -4.05 2.54
N PHE A 86 -2.05 -4.60 3.68
CA PHE A 86 -2.28 -3.96 4.96
C PHE A 86 -1.14 -4.20 5.95
N MET A 87 -0.99 -3.26 6.88
CA MET A 87 0.10 -3.25 7.84
C MET A 87 -0.28 -2.50 9.12
N GLU A 88 0.41 -2.82 10.22
CA GLU A 88 0.34 -2.00 11.42
C GLU A 88 1.16 -0.72 11.22
N THR A 89 0.52 0.43 11.38
CA THR A 89 1.12 1.75 11.18
C THR A 89 1.19 2.53 12.47
N VAL A 90 2.09 3.51 12.53
CA VAL A 90 2.19 4.49 13.61
C VAL A 90 1.90 5.89 13.08
N GLU A 91 1.49 6.78 13.97
CA GLU A 91 1.27 8.18 13.62
C GLU A 91 2.57 8.86 13.21
N TRP A 92 2.49 9.82 12.28
CA TRP A 92 3.65 10.50 11.73
C TRP A 92 4.40 11.35 12.77
N GLU A 93 3.70 11.81 13.80
CA GLU A 93 4.25 12.64 14.88
C GLU A 93 5.08 11.83 15.90
N GLU A 94 4.96 10.50 15.90
CA GLU A 94 5.76 9.66 16.80
C GLU A 94 7.19 9.53 16.28
N GLU A 95 8.16 10.04 17.03
CA GLU A 95 9.59 10.07 16.66
C GLU A 95 10.30 8.69 16.75
N THR A 96 9.62 7.63 17.16
CA THR A 96 10.26 6.39 17.61
C THR A 96 10.56 5.36 16.55
N SER A 97 10.02 5.48 15.32
CA SER A 97 10.27 4.53 14.25
C SER A 97 10.80 5.24 13.01
N HIS A 98 11.85 4.67 12.44
CA HIS A 98 12.46 5.16 11.21
C HIS A 98 12.33 4.17 10.05
N THR A 99 11.43 3.19 10.15
CA THR A 99 11.12 2.26 9.07
C THR A 99 9.85 2.68 8.37
N TYR A 100 9.94 2.77 7.05
CA TYR A 100 8.84 3.16 6.20
C TYR A 100 8.56 2.08 5.17
N THR A 101 7.29 1.73 5.02
CA THR A 101 6.80 0.81 3.99
C THR A 101 6.34 1.62 2.79
N TYR A 102 6.83 1.27 1.62
CA TYR A 102 6.54 1.88 0.33
C TYR A 102 5.72 0.91 -0.51
N ILE A 103 4.56 1.33 -0.95
CA ILE A 103 3.72 0.58 -1.89
C ILE A 103 3.58 1.42 -3.14
N ALA A 104 4.25 0.99 -4.21
CA ALA A 104 4.26 1.66 -5.49
C ALA A 104 3.32 0.93 -6.45
N LEU A 105 2.29 1.62 -6.92
CA LEU A 105 1.39 1.15 -7.97
C LEU A 105 1.84 1.74 -9.30
N TYR A 106 2.35 0.91 -10.18
CA TYR A 106 2.90 1.34 -11.46
C TYR A 106 2.71 0.29 -12.53
N ASP A 107 2.19 0.72 -13.69
CA ASP A 107 2.03 -0.11 -14.90
C ASP A 107 1.28 -1.44 -14.65
N GLY A 108 0.26 -1.40 -13.82
CA GLY A 108 -0.56 -2.57 -13.46
C GLY A 108 0.08 -3.51 -12.44
N GLY A 109 1.27 -3.18 -11.93
CA GLY A 109 1.95 -3.90 -10.86
C GLY A 109 1.91 -3.16 -9.52
N THR A 110 1.99 -3.94 -8.43
CA THR A 110 2.13 -3.45 -7.06
C THR A 110 3.47 -3.90 -6.51
N TYR A 111 4.28 -2.94 -6.09
CA TYR A 111 5.63 -3.17 -5.60
C TYR A 111 5.74 -2.70 -4.16
N VAL A 112 6.06 -3.62 -3.26
CA VAL A 112 6.18 -3.37 -1.83
C VAL A 112 7.64 -3.47 -1.41
N SER A 113 8.13 -2.47 -0.69
CA SER A 113 9.48 -2.48 -0.10
C SER A 113 9.52 -1.68 1.19
N GLN A 114 10.55 -1.92 2.01
CA GLN A 114 10.80 -1.14 3.22
C GLN A 114 12.18 -0.52 3.18
N HIS A 115 12.26 0.69 3.67
CA HIS A 115 13.51 1.43 3.78
C HIS A 115 13.56 2.17 5.10
N SER A 116 14.65 2.01 5.83
CA SER A 116 14.92 2.76 7.05
C SER A 116 15.72 4.03 6.72
N GLY A 117 15.47 5.09 7.47
CA GLY A 117 16.18 6.36 7.34
C GLY A 117 16.19 7.11 8.67
N ILE A 118 17.00 8.17 8.74
CA ILE A 118 17.02 9.07 9.90
C ILE A 118 15.73 9.90 9.99
N ASP A 119 15.11 10.11 8.84
CA ASP A 119 13.79 10.75 8.70
C ASP A 119 13.09 10.24 7.42
N TYR A 120 11.91 10.79 7.18
CA TYR A 120 11.10 10.50 5.99
C TYR A 120 11.84 10.78 4.68
N ASN A 121 12.54 11.90 4.59
CA ASN A 121 13.22 12.31 3.35
C ASN A 121 14.39 11.37 3.02
N ASP A 122 15.21 11.03 4.02
CA ASP A 122 16.33 10.08 3.87
C ASP A 122 15.82 8.70 3.43
N SER A 123 14.79 8.18 4.10
CA SER A 123 14.18 6.92 3.72
C SER A 123 13.61 6.94 2.30
N THR A 124 12.94 8.03 1.93
CA THR A 124 12.30 8.16 0.60
C THR A 124 13.34 8.28 -0.51
N MET A 125 14.49 8.92 -0.23
CA MET A 125 15.61 8.95 -1.18
C MET A 125 16.23 7.55 -1.36
N ARG A 126 16.35 6.75 -0.31
CA ARG A 126 16.80 5.34 -0.41
C ARG A 126 15.84 4.49 -1.22
N TRP A 127 14.53 4.68 -1.01
CA TRP A 127 13.52 4.04 -1.84
C TRP A 127 13.68 4.43 -3.32
N LEU A 128 13.87 5.70 -3.63
CA LEU A 128 14.10 6.18 -4.99
C LEU A 128 15.31 5.49 -5.63
N GLU A 129 16.46 5.47 -4.94
CA GLU A 129 17.68 4.79 -5.41
C GLU A 129 17.48 3.30 -5.67
N TYR A 130 16.67 2.64 -4.84
CA TYR A 130 16.27 1.26 -5.04
C TYR A 130 15.37 1.12 -6.28
N PHE A 131 14.30 1.91 -6.36
CA PHE A 131 13.27 1.74 -7.38
C PHE A 131 13.77 2.05 -8.79
N ILE A 132 14.63 3.04 -8.98
CA ILE A 132 15.24 3.33 -10.29
C ILE A 132 16.18 2.23 -10.81
N ARG A 133 16.70 1.37 -9.94
CA ARG A 133 17.55 0.22 -10.33
C ARG A 133 16.72 -0.99 -10.76
N THR A 134 15.43 -0.97 -10.51
CA THR A 134 14.54 -2.08 -10.91
C THR A 134 14.35 -2.11 -12.43
N PRO A 135 13.99 -3.26 -13.01
CA PRO A 135 13.71 -3.39 -14.43
C PRO A 135 12.34 -2.82 -14.84
N TYR A 136 11.56 -2.29 -13.89
CA TYR A 136 10.19 -1.83 -14.14
C TYR A 136 10.13 -0.50 -14.89
N LEU A 137 11.19 0.30 -14.82
CA LEU A 137 11.31 1.61 -15.47
C LEU A 137 12.28 1.53 -16.66
N ASN A 138 11.91 2.17 -17.76
CA ASN A 138 12.86 2.45 -18.84
C ASN A 138 13.76 3.67 -18.50
N ASP A 139 14.80 3.91 -19.31
CA ASP A 139 15.80 4.94 -19.01
C ASP A 139 15.20 6.36 -18.94
N SER A 140 14.26 6.69 -19.84
CA SER A 140 13.59 8.00 -19.83
C SER A 140 12.75 8.18 -18.56
N GLN A 141 12.07 7.14 -18.08
CA GLN A 141 11.27 7.16 -16.85
C GLN A 141 12.16 7.30 -15.61
N LYS A 142 13.32 6.63 -15.59
CA LYS A 142 14.32 6.76 -14.53
C LYS A 142 14.86 8.19 -14.45
N GLU A 143 15.15 8.81 -15.58
CA GLU A 143 15.62 10.19 -15.65
C GLU A 143 14.56 11.19 -15.14
N ILE A 144 13.31 11.04 -15.58
CA ILE A 144 12.20 11.88 -15.12
C ILE A 144 11.99 11.71 -13.61
N LEU A 145 11.98 10.48 -13.12
CA LEU A 145 11.79 10.20 -11.71
C LEU A 145 12.92 10.81 -10.87
N SER A 146 14.17 10.60 -11.26
CA SER A 146 15.33 11.13 -10.55
C SER A 146 15.39 12.66 -10.53
N SER A 147 15.06 13.31 -11.66
CA SER A 147 15.17 14.78 -11.79
C SER A 147 14.03 15.53 -11.10
N ASN A 148 12.83 14.94 -11.01
CA ASN A 148 11.65 15.62 -10.48
C ASN A 148 11.28 15.20 -9.05
N PHE A 149 11.89 14.15 -8.52
CA PHE A 149 11.47 13.54 -7.26
C PHE A 149 11.53 14.50 -6.07
N ALA A 150 12.62 15.27 -5.95
CA ALA A 150 12.76 16.26 -4.88
C ALA A 150 11.67 17.35 -4.92
N ARG A 151 11.20 17.70 -6.13
CA ARG A 151 10.08 18.64 -6.30
C ARG A 151 8.76 18.00 -5.83
N HIS A 152 8.53 16.72 -6.12
CA HIS A 152 7.34 15.99 -5.67
C HIS A 152 7.31 15.81 -4.15
N LEU A 153 8.47 15.63 -3.51
CA LEU A 153 8.56 15.58 -2.05
C LEU A 153 8.19 16.91 -1.37
N SER A 154 8.41 18.02 -2.05
CA SER A 154 8.15 19.37 -1.51
C SER A 154 6.75 19.92 -1.85
N SER A 155 6.05 19.29 -2.84
CA SER A 155 4.81 19.82 -3.41
C SER A 155 3.61 19.04 -3.02
N SER A 156 2.79 19.10 -2.21
CA SER A 156 1.50 18.39 -1.98
C SER A 156 1.62 16.89 -1.66
N ILE A 157 2.06 16.60 -0.47
CA ILE A 157 1.84 15.29 0.13
C ILE A 157 0.37 15.25 0.58
N GLU A 158 -0.41 14.38 -0.03
CA GLU A 158 -1.74 14.04 0.46
C GLU A 158 -1.58 13.03 1.61
N GLU A 159 -2.23 13.28 2.75
CA GLU A 159 -2.22 12.35 3.88
C GLU A 159 -3.60 11.74 4.06
N SER A 160 -3.67 10.42 4.08
CA SER A 160 -4.91 9.67 4.33
C SER A 160 -4.61 8.34 4.98
N CYS A 161 -5.33 7.98 6.02
CA CYS A 161 -5.24 6.68 6.70
C CYS A 161 -3.79 6.29 7.10
N ASN A 162 -3.02 7.23 7.66
CA ASN A 162 -1.59 7.09 7.98
C ASN A 162 -0.66 6.84 6.78
N PHE A 163 -1.14 7.08 5.57
CA PHE A 163 -0.30 7.12 4.36
C PHE A 163 0.03 8.55 3.96
N ARG A 164 1.25 8.74 3.51
CA ARG A 164 1.63 9.85 2.64
C ARG A 164 1.56 9.38 1.20
N ILE A 165 0.94 10.17 0.33
CA ILE A 165 0.63 9.77 -1.04
C ILE A 165 1.32 10.72 -1.99
N LEU A 166 2.05 10.15 -2.95
CA LEU A 166 2.69 10.88 -4.04
C LEU A 166 2.16 10.36 -5.37
N HIS A 167 1.74 11.28 -6.23
CA HIS A 167 1.35 11.00 -7.60
C HIS A 167 2.39 11.56 -8.56
N ILE A 168 3.08 10.69 -9.30
CA ILE A 168 4.20 11.06 -10.17
C ILE A 168 3.89 10.59 -11.59
N THR A 169 3.88 11.51 -12.55
CA THR A 169 3.71 11.18 -13.97
C THR A 169 5.07 10.87 -14.59
N LEU A 170 5.22 9.66 -15.11
CA LEU A 170 6.40 9.15 -15.78
C LEU A 170 6.07 8.95 -17.27
N CYS A 171 6.36 9.91 -18.11
CA CYS A 171 5.92 9.97 -19.51
C CYS A 171 4.39 9.92 -19.61
N ASP A 172 3.85 8.81 -20.10
CA ASP A 172 2.42 8.53 -20.29
C ASP A 172 1.80 7.68 -19.16
N LYS A 173 2.60 7.29 -18.16
CA LYS A 173 2.17 6.43 -17.06
C LYS A 173 2.22 7.14 -15.72
N GLN A 174 1.31 6.75 -14.85
CA GLN A 174 1.27 7.29 -13.48
C GLN A 174 1.86 6.29 -12.50
N LEU A 175 2.76 6.77 -11.67
CA LEU A 175 3.24 6.10 -10.47
C LEU A 175 2.49 6.68 -9.26
N ASN A 176 1.75 5.84 -8.56
CA ASN A 176 1.13 6.20 -7.28
C ASN A 176 1.95 5.54 -6.16
N LEU A 177 2.53 6.35 -5.31
CA LEU A 177 3.37 5.90 -4.21
C LEU A 177 2.67 6.18 -2.88
N TYR A 178 2.42 5.12 -2.13
CA TYR A 178 1.86 5.16 -0.78
C TYR A 178 2.96 4.82 0.22
N ILE A 179 3.16 5.68 1.19
CA ILE A 179 4.23 5.58 2.17
C ILE A 179 3.62 5.57 3.56
N ALA A 180 3.87 4.51 4.31
CA ALA A 180 3.44 4.39 5.71
C ALA A 180 4.65 4.29 6.63
N LYS A 181 4.59 4.96 7.78
CA LYS A 181 5.52 4.73 8.87
C LYS A 181 5.07 3.47 9.61
N THR A 182 5.94 2.48 9.69
CA THR A 182 5.63 1.15 10.27
C THR A 182 6.49 0.85 11.48
N LYS A 183 5.97 -0.04 12.34
CA LYS A 183 6.70 -0.53 13.53
C LYS A 183 7.77 -1.51 13.13
#